data_0914e8d33177ee43a2cb42ac7e005520
#
_entry.id   0914e8d33177ee43a2cb42ac7e005520
#
_cell.length_a   1.000
_cell.length_b   1.000
_cell.length_c   1.000
_cell.angle_alpha   90.00
_cell.angle_beta   90.00
_cell.angle_gamma   90.00
#
_symmetry.space_group_name_H-M   'P 1'
#
loop_
_entity.id
_entity.type
_entity.pdbx_description
1 polymer ?
#
loop_
_entity_poly.entity_id
_entity_poly.type
_entity_poly.pdbx_seq_one_letter_code
_entity_poly.pdbx_strand_id
1 'polypeptide(L)'
;MGQKVNPHGFRLGITTDFNTRWFADSSKPGQRYRDYVAEDVKIRKLLTAGMERAGIARVEIERTRDRVRVDIHTARPGIVIGRRGAEADRIRGDLEKLTGKQVQLNILEVKNPEIESQLVAQGIAEQLSSRVSFRRAMRKGMQSALKSGAKGIRVQVSGRLGGAEMSRTEFYREGRVPLHTLRADIDYGFYEARTTFGRIGVKVWIYKGDALSSRSEREAAAAQARLGAPRGPKPGRDREMGAESVSVEAGSVEAAPVEVAVAAEGQEG
;
A
#
# COMPACT_ATOMS: atom_id res chain seq x y z
N MET A 1 -19.32 16.43 23.35
CA MET A 1 -18.62 16.31 22.05
C MET A 1 -18.82 14.90 21.51
N GLY A 2 -19.26 14.74 20.26
CA GLY A 2 -19.48 13.44 19.63
C GLY A 2 -18.17 12.67 19.39
N GLN A 3 -18.31 11.38 19.14
CA GLN A 3 -17.18 10.52 18.79
C GLN A 3 -16.62 10.91 17.41
N LYS A 4 -15.30 10.73 17.24
CA LYS A 4 -14.61 10.98 15.97
C LYS A 4 -14.63 9.72 15.13
N VAL A 5 -15.12 9.82 13.90
CA VAL A 5 -15.09 8.71 12.93
C VAL A 5 -13.66 8.46 12.48
N ASN A 6 -13.32 7.18 12.22
CA ASN A 6 -12.02 6.82 11.65
C ASN A 6 -11.93 7.41 10.23
N PRO A 7 -10.87 8.17 9.91
CA PRO A 7 -10.74 8.83 8.61
C PRO A 7 -10.73 7.85 7.44
N HIS A 8 -10.10 6.70 7.59
CA HIS A 8 -10.09 5.64 6.60
C HIS A 8 -11.49 5.05 6.38
N GLY A 9 -12.19 4.71 7.47
CA GLY A 9 -13.55 4.17 7.39
C GLY A 9 -14.57 5.15 6.78
N PHE A 10 -14.41 6.45 7.05
CA PHE A 10 -15.27 7.48 6.48
C PHE A 10 -15.12 7.61 4.96
N ARG A 11 -13.94 7.31 4.42
CA ARG A 11 -13.58 7.47 3.00
C ARG A 11 -13.55 6.17 2.21
N LEU A 12 -13.79 5.05 2.88
CA LEU A 12 -13.71 3.73 2.28
C LEU A 12 -14.74 3.56 1.16
N GLY A 13 -14.28 3.07 0.01
CA GLY A 13 -15.10 2.89 -1.18
C GLY A 13 -15.36 4.16 -2.01
N ILE A 14 -14.91 5.35 -1.53
CA ILE A 14 -15.05 6.63 -2.24
C ILE A 14 -13.68 7.15 -2.69
N THR A 15 -12.79 7.44 -1.74
CA THR A 15 -11.43 7.94 -2.01
C THR A 15 -10.34 6.95 -1.64
N THR A 16 -10.61 6.06 -0.70
CA THR A 16 -9.68 5.00 -0.25
C THR A 16 -10.24 3.62 -0.59
N ASP A 17 -9.34 2.71 -0.96
CA ASP A 17 -9.70 1.33 -1.30
C ASP A 17 -9.57 0.40 -0.08
N PHE A 18 -10.14 -0.81 -0.20
CA PHE A 18 -10.10 -1.83 0.85
C PHE A 18 -8.72 -2.48 0.92
N ASN A 19 -8.21 -2.70 2.14
CA ASN A 19 -6.97 -3.46 2.36
C ASN A 19 -7.21 -4.99 2.25
N THR A 20 -8.47 -5.41 2.24
CA THR A 20 -8.88 -6.81 2.13
C THR A 20 -9.73 -6.93 0.88
N ARG A 21 -9.25 -7.66 -0.12
CA ARG A 21 -9.87 -7.79 -1.44
C ARG A 21 -10.41 -9.20 -1.66
N TRP A 22 -11.35 -9.61 -0.81
CA TRP A 22 -12.03 -10.89 -0.96
C TRP A 22 -13.46 -10.82 -0.44
N PHE A 23 -14.28 -11.73 -0.93
CA PHE A 23 -15.63 -11.96 -0.47
C PHE A 23 -15.82 -13.44 -0.16
N ALA A 24 -16.49 -13.77 0.93
CA ALA A 24 -16.83 -15.13 1.31
C ALA A 24 -18.34 -15.27 1.44
N ASP A 25 -18.89 -16.23 0.73
CA ASP A 25 -20.29 -16.62 0.84
C ASP A 25 -20.41 -17.76 1.84
N SER A 26 -21.02 -17.50 2.99
CA SER A 26 -21.18 -18.48 4.06
C SER A 26 -22.08 -19.66 3.70
N SER A 27 -22.87 -19.56 2.62
CA SER A 27 -23.71 -20.65 2.11
C SER A 27 -22.91 -21.72 1.37
N LYS A 28 -21.70 -21.38 0.91
CA LYS A 28 -20.84 -22.34 0.18
C LYS A 28 -19.97 -23.15 1.15
N PRO A 29 -19.88 -24.48 0.97
CA PRO A 29 -19.04 -25.34 1.81
C PRO A 29 -17.55 -24.91 1.66
N GLY A 30 -16.86 -24.78 2.79
CA GLY A 30 -15.44 -24.39 2.85
C GLY A 30 -15.17 -22.89 2.80
N GLN A 31 -16.20 -22.04 2.70
CA GLN A 31 -16.06 -20.58 2.71
C GLN A 31 -16.79 -19.98 3.91
N ARG A 32 -16.19 -20.04 5.09
CA ARG A 32 -16.74 -19.38 6.28
C ARG A 32 -16.09 -18.01 6.45
N TYR A 33 -16.88 -16.96 6.36
CA TYR A 33 -16.43 -15.57 6.55
C TYR A 33 -15.67 -15.39 7.88
N ARG A 34 -16.19 -15.97 8.96
CA ARG A 34 -15.58 -15.93 10.29
C ARG A 34 -14.14 -16.47 10.29
N ASP A 35 -13.92 -17.60 9.62
CA ASP A 35 -12.62 -18.28 9.62
C ASP A 35 -11.61 -17.46 8.80
N TYR A 36 -12.02 -16.89 7.67
CA TYR A 36 -11.17 -16.02 6.86
C TYR A 36 -10.77 -14.73 7.58
N VAL A 37 -11.69 -14.10 8.32
CA VAL A 37 -11.35 -12.93 9.15
C VAL A 37 -10.37 -13.31 10.25
N ALA A 38 -10.56 -14.45 10.92
CA ALA A 38 -9.64 -14.93 11.95
C ALA A 38 -8.23 -15.22 11.40
N GLU A 39 -8.15 -15.80 10.19
CA GLU A 39 -6.89 -16.02 9.48
C GLU A 39 -6.22 -14.69 9.10
N ASP A 40 -6.95 -13.71 8.56
CA ASP A 40 -6.41 -12.40 8.21
C ASP A 40 -5.80 -11.67 9.42
N VAL A 41 -6.46 -11.76 10.58
CA VAL A 41 -5.93 -11.20 11.82
C VAL A 41 -4.62 -11.89 12.22
N LYS A 42 -4.55 -13.23 12.08
CA LYS A 42 -3.32 -14.00 12.38
C LYS A 42 -2.19 -13.64 11.40
N ILE A 43 -2.48 -13.55 10.09
CA ILE A 43 -1.52 -13.12 9.05
C ILE A 43 -0.94 -11.76 9.39
N ARG A 44 -1.80 -10.76 9.65
CA ARG A 44 -1.35 -9.41 10.00
C ARG A 44 -0.51 -9.38 11.28
N LYS A 45 -0.87 -10.15 12.30
CA LYS A 45 -0.09 -10.27 13.55
C LYS A 45 1.27 -10.91 13.31
N LEU A 46 1.34 -11.99 12.53
CA LEU A 46 2.59 -12.68 12.19
C LEU A 46 3.56 -11.72 11.48
N LEU A 47 3.07 -10.98 10.50
CA LEU A 47 3.87 -10.04 9.74
C LEU A 47 4.37 -8.85 10.57
N THR A 48 3.53 -8.34 11.50
CA THR A 48 3.92 -7.21 12.35
C THR A 48 4.87 -7.59 13.48
N ALA A 49 4.72 -8.77 14.08
CA ALA A 49 5.44 -9.15 15.29
C ALA A 49 6.95 -9.42 15.10
N GLY A 50 7.40 -9.73 13.89
CA GLY A 50 8.82 -10.05 13.63
C GLY A 50 9.58 -9.00 12.81
N MET A 51 8.87 -7.99 12.27
CA MET A 51 9.41 -7.09 11.26
C MET A 51 9.26 -5.61 11.59
N GLU A 52 9.36 -5.25 12.85
CA GLU A 52 9.27 -3.84 13.27
C GLU A 52 10.29 -2.96 12.54
N ARG A 53 11.51 -3.46 12.30
CA ARG A 53 12.58 -2.74 11.61
C ARG A 53 12.34 -2.57 10.10
N ALA A 54 11.53 -3.44 9.49
CA ALA A 54 11.21 -3.35 8.07
C ALA A 54 10.31 -2.16 7.74
N GLY A 55 9.52 -1.68 8.70
CA GLY A 55 8.60 -0.59 8.51
C GLY A 55 7.49 -0.99 7.55
N ILE A 56 6.57 -1.85 8.00
CA ILE A 56 5.40 -2.25 7.21
C ILE A 56 4.35 -1.15 7.30
N ALA A 57 4.01 -0.55 6.17
CA ALA A 57 2.99 0.49 6.07
C ALA A 57 1.59 -0.12 6.07
N ARG A 58 1.34 -1.08 5.18
CA ARG A 58 0.06 -1.78 5.06
C ARG A 58 0.26 -3.18 4.50
N VAL A 59 -0.71 -4.05 4.76
CA VAL A 59 -0.77 -5.41 4.23
C VAL A 59 -2.11 -5.55 3.52
N GLU A 60 -2.08 -5.86 2.23
CA GLU A 60 -3.26 -6.16 1.44
C GLU A 60 -3.38 -7.68 1.27
N ILE A 61 -4.60 -8.19 1.43
CA ILE A 61 -4.86 -9.63 1.36
C ILE A 61 -5.95 -9.87 0.33
N GLU A 62 -5.63 -10.67 -0.67
CA GLU A 62 -6.55 -11.14 -1.68
C GLU A 62 -6.70 -12.67 -1.54
N ARG A 63 -7.93 -13.17 -1.62
CA ARG A 63 -8.20 -14.59 -1.49
C ARG A 63 -9.00 -15.10 -2.67
N THR A 64 -8.52 -16.19 -3.24
CA THR A 64 -9.25 -17.04 -4.14
C THR A 64 -9.58 -18.36 -3.43
N ARG A 65 -10.24 -19.30 -4.12
CA ARG A 65 -10.62 -20.58 -3.52
C ARG A 65 -9.39 -21.33 -2.97
N ASP A 66 -8.29 -21.39 -3.73
CA ASP A 66 -7.14 -22.26 -3.45
C ASP A 66 -5.84 -21.49 -3.13
N ARG A 67 -5.84 -20.18 -3.33
CA ARG A 67 -4.66 -19.35 -3.18
C ARG A 67 -4.95 -18.12 -2.32
N VAL A 68 -3.96 -17.71 -1.55
CA VAL A 68 -3.96 -16.45 -0.80
C VAL A 68 -2.81 -15.61 -1.31
N ARG A 69 -3.11 -14.41 -1.80
CA ARG A 69 -2.10 -13.43 -2.18
C ARG A 69 -1.97 -12.39 -1.07
N VAL A 70 -0.75 -12.16 -0.64
CA VAL A 70 -0.42 -11.19 0.41
C VAL A 70 0.55 -10.18 -0.15
N ASP A 71 0.11 -8.93 -0.29
CA ASP A 71 0.93 -7.82 -0.76
C ASP A 71 1.37 -7.00 0.45
N ILE A 72 2.69 -6.94 0.69
CA ILE A 72 3.28 -6.22 1.82
C ILE A 72 3.90 -4.93 1.30
N HIS A 73 3.36 -3.79 1.72
CA HIS A 73 3.94 -2.48 1.47
C HIS A 73 4.91 -2.12 2.59
N THR A 74 6.19 -2.01 2.26
CA THR A 74 7.26 -1.78 3.24
C THR A 74 8.19 -0.64 2.83
N ALA A 75 8.73 0.08 3.83
CA ALA A 75 9.74 1.10 3.60
C ALA A 75 11.13 0.50 3.29
N ARG A 76 11.40 -0.73 3.75
CA ARG A 76 12.70 -1.38 3.60
C ARG A 76 12.54 -2.82 3.11
N PRO A 77 12.30 -3.02 1.82
CA PRO A 77 12.03 -4.35 1.26
C PRO A 77 13.18 -5.34 1.48
N GLY A 78 14.41 -4.87 1.50
CA GLY A 78 15.59 -5.73 1.74
C GLY A 78 15.57 -6.47 3.07
N ILE A 79 14.93 -5.92 4.11
CA ILE A 79 14.81 -6.59 5.42
C ILE A 79 13.79 -7.73 5.34
N VAL A 80 12.68 -7.53 4.60
CA VAL A 80 11.62 -8.54 4.43
C VAL A 80 12.09 -9.67 3.51
N ILE A 81 12.86 -9.35 2.47
CA ILE A 81 13.41 -10.35 1.55
C ILE A 81 14.51 -11.15 2.24
N GLY A 82 15.35 -10.48 3.05
CA GLY A 82 16.49 -11.11 3.71
C GLY A 82 17.63 -11.48 2.76
N ARG A 83 18.63 -12.17 3.30
CA ARG A 83 19.77 -12.63 2.49
C ARG A 83 19.31 -13.73 1.53
N ARG A 84 19.46 -13.52 0.23
CA ARG A 84 19.09 -14.47 -0.84
C ARG A 84 17.62 -14.93 -0.79
N GLY A 85 16.70 -14.14 -0.22
CA GLY A 85 15.28 -14.49 -0.14
C GLY A 85 14.88 -15.38 1.04
N ALA A 86 15.81 -15.76 1.92
CA ALA A 86 15.56 -16.71 3.00
C ALA A 86 14.44 -16.30 3.96
N GLU A 87 14.34 -15.00 4.30
CA GLU A 87 13.26 -14.50 5.17
C GLU A 87 11.91 -14.52 4.45
N ALA A 88 11.87 -14.16 3.16
CA ALA A 88 10.64 -14.21 2.38
C ALA A 88 10.10 -15.64 2.25
N ASP A 89 11.00 -16.63 2.02
CA ASP A 89 10.61 -18.04 1.95
C ASP A 89 10.13 -18.58 3.30
N ARG A 90 10.80 -18.17 4.39
CA ARG A 90 10.35 -18.50 5.75
C ARG A 90 8.95 -17.97 6.03
N ILE A 91 8.72 -16.68 5.73
CA ILE A 91 7.40 -16.06 5.91
C ILE A 91 6.34 -16.80 5.09
N ARG A 92 6.65 -17.12 3.82
CA ARG A 92 5.75 -17.90 2.96
C ARG A 92 5.40 -19.23 3.61
N GLY A 93 6.39 -19.99 4.07
CA GLY A 93 6.18 -21.27 4.75
C GLY A 93 5.34 -21.16 6.02
N ASP A 94 5.56 -20.13 6.82
CA ASP A 94 4.77 -19.88 8.04
C ASP A 94 3.33 -19.46 7.71
N LEU A 95 3.12 -18.68 6.65
CA LEU A 95 1.79 -18.32 6.15
C LEU A 95 1.05 -19.53 5.56
N GLU A 96 1.72 -20.40 4.83
CA GLU A 96 1.16 -21.64 4.28
C GLU A 96 0.72 -22.61 5.39
N LYS A 97 1.54 -22.77 6.43
CA LYS A 97 1.19 -23.56 7.63
C LYS A 97 -0.05 -22.99 8.34
N LEU A 98 -0.18 -21.66 8.38
CA LEU A 98 -1.28 -20.99 9.06
C LEU A 98 -2.59 -21.06 8.27
N THR A 99 -2.51 -20.93 6.93
CA THR A 99 -3.70 -20.89 6.05
C THR A 99 -4.09 -22.25 5.47
N GLY A 100 -3.15 -23.20 5.42
CA GLY A 100 -3.35 -24.49 4.74
C GLY A 100 -3.54 -24.36 3.22
N LYS A 101 -3.22 -23.21 2.64
CA LYS A 101 -3.38 -22.89 1.22
C LYS A 101 -2.06 -22.42 0.63
N GLN A 102 -1.94 -22.47 -0.69
CA GLN A 102 -0.80 -21.90 -1.39
C GLN A 102 -0.78 -20.37 -1.20
N VAL A 103 0.35 -19.82 -0.72
CA VAL A 103 0.52 -18.40 -0.48
C VAL A 103 1.45 -17.79 -1.52
N GLN A 104 0.96 -16.74 -2.18
CA GLN A 104 1.77 -15.87 -3.02
C GLN A 104 2.10 -14.60 -2.23
N LEU A 105 3.39 -14.39 -1.96
CA LEU A 105 3.90 -13.24 -1.24
C LEU A 105 4.49 -12.23 -2.23
N ASN A 106 3.99 -11.00 -2.23
CA ASN A 106 4.56 -9.89 -2.99
C ASN A 106 5.05 -8.81 -2.03
N ILE A 107 6.24 -8.30 -2.28
CA ILE A 107 6.85 -7.25 -1.47
C ILE A 107 6.95 -6.00 -2.33
N LEU A 108 6.24 -4.96 -1.93
CA LEU A 108 6.14 -3.68 -2.64
C LEU A 108 6.84 -2.59 -1.83
N GLU A 109 7.70 -1.83 -2.48
CA GLU A 109 8.39 -0.71 -1.85
C GLU A 109 7.50 0.53 -1.78
N VAL A 110 7.50 1.17 -0.62
CA VAL A 110 6.87 2.48 -0.41
C VAL A 110 7.87 3.57 -0.76
N LYS A 111 7.62 4.29 -1.85
CA LYS A 111 8.53 5.35 -2.35
C LYS A 111 8.80 6.45 -1.33
N ASN A 112 7.75 6.90 -0.61
CA ASN A 112 7.84 8.01 0.36
C ASN A 112 7.35 7.56 1.74
N PRO A 113 8.17 6.88 2.55
CA PRO A 113 7.77 6.35 3.86
C PRO A 113 7.39 7.45 4.87
N GLU A 114 7.89 8.66 4.67
CA GLU A 114 7.63 9.81 5.54
C GLU A 114 6.22 10.42 5.37
N ILE A 115 5.50 10.07 4.29
CA ILE A 115 4.11 10.48 4.04
C ILE A 115 3.11 9.39 4.47
N GLU A 116 3.60 8.20 4.83
CA GLU A 116 2.74 7.12 5.32
C GLU A 116 2.54 7.24 6.83
N SER A 117 1.30 7.47 7.23
CA SER A 117 0.95 7.77 8.63
C SER A 117 1.32 6.65 9.61
N GLN A 118 1.21 5.39 9.18
CA GLN A 118 1.56 4.23 10.00
C GLN A 118 3.07 4.19 10.30
N LEU A 119 3.91 4.48 9.31
CA LEU A 119 5.36 4.51 9.46
C LEU A 119 5.83 5.68 10.32
N VAL A 120 5.20 6.85 10.16
CA VAL A 120 5.47 8.02 11.01
C VAL A 120 5.08 7.73 12.46
N ALA A 121 3.92 7.09 12.69
CA ALA A 121 3.48 6.70 14.03
C ALA A 121 4.45 5.72 14.67
N GLN A 122 4.91 4.71 13.93
CA GLN A 122 5.92 3.76 14.38
C GLN A 122 7.24 4.46 14.72
N GLY A 123 7.75 5.33 13.86
CA GLY A 123 9.01 6.05 14.09
C GLY A 123 8.96 6.98 15.32
N ILE A 124 7.81 7.60 15.59
CA ILE A 124 7.59 8.38 16.82
C ILE A 124 7.56 7.44 18.04
N ALA A 125 6.87 6.31 17.95
CA ALA A 125 6.78 5.33 19.04
C ALA A 125 8.13 4.73 19.41
N GLU A 126 8.97 4.42 18.42
CA GLU A 126 10.35 3.94 18.62
C GLU A 126 11.21 4.98 19.36
N GLN A 127 11.09 6.26 19.00
CA GLN A 127 11.78 7.35 19.71
C GLN A 127 11.29 7.50 21.15
N LEU A 128 9.99 7.34 21.41
CA LEU A 128 9.43 7.38 22.75
C LEU A 128 9.92 6.19 23.62
N SER A 129 10.01 5.00 23.04
CA SER A 129 10.59 3.83 23.68
C SER A 129 12.07 4.02 24.02
N SER A 130 12.80 4.75 23.19
CA SER A 130 14.20 5.13 23.40
C SER A 130 14.39 6.34 24.34
N ARG A 131 13.37 6.69 25.12
CA ARG A 131 13.40 7.78 26.12
C ARG A 131 13.65 9.19 25.55
N VAL A 132 13.39 9.41 24.26
CA VAL A 132 13.42 10.74 23.67
C VAL A 132 12.24 11.55 24.18
N SER A 133 12.44 12.85 24.44
CA SER A 133 11.36 13.76 24.82
C SER A 133 10.24 13.71 23.79
N PHE A 134 9.00 13.49 24.24
CA PHE A 134 7.83 13.35 23.36
C PHE A 134 7.62 14.59 22.47
N ARG A 135 7.90 15.80 22.98
CA ARG A 135 7.81 17.04 22.20
C ARG A 135 8.78 17.04 21.02
N ARG A 136 10.01 16.56 21.25
CA ARG A 136 11.03 16.47 20.20
C ARG A 136 10.69 15.40 19.16
N ALA A 137 10.22 14.23 19.61
CA ALA A 137 9.82 13.13 18.73
C ALA A 137 8.67 13.54 17.81
N MET A 138 7.62 14.20 18.36
CA MET A 138 6.47 14.68 17.58
C MET A 138 6.88 15.74 16.55
N ARG A 139 7.67 16.76 16.95
CA ARG A 139 8.13 17.81 16.04
C ARG A 139 9.00 17.24 14.92
N LYS A 140 9.89 16.30 15.21
CA LYS A 140 10.73 15.65 14.20
C LYS A 140 9.89 14.90 13.18
N GLY A 141 8.91 14.09 13.63
CA GLY A 141 8.00 13.38 12.72
C GLY A 141 7.18 14.32 11.83
N MET A 142 6.66 15.43 12.40
CA MET A 142 5.93 16.43 11.63
C MET A 142 6.80 17.11 10.57
N GLN A 143 8.00 17.56 10.95
CA GLN A 143 8.93 18.22 10.03
C GLN A 143 9.35 17.31 8.87
N SER A 144 9.63 16.02 9.14
CA SER A 144 9.92 15.04 8.08
C SER A 144 8.77 14.92 7.11
N ALA A 145 7.54 14.71 7.58
CA ALA A 145 6.38 14.56 6.72
C ALA A 145 6.09 15.80 5.86
N LEU A 146 6.23 17.00 6.43
CA LEU A 146 6.05 18.26 5.68
C LEU A 146 7.13 18.47 4.62
N LYS A 147 8.40 18.15 4.93
CA LYS A 147 9.50 18.20 3.96
C LYS A 147 9.28 17.25 2.78
N SER A 148 8.68 16.10 3.03
CA SER A 148 8.36 15.10 2.00
C SER A 148 7.11 15.44 1.18
N GLY A 149 6.44 16.58 1.46
CA GLY A 149 5.35 17.12 0.65
C GLY A 149 3.94 16.91 1.20
N ALA A 150 3.79 16.51 2.48
CA ALA A 150 2.49 16.50 3.12
C ALA A 150 1.92 17.93 3.25
N LYS A 151 0.64 18.13 2.92
CA LYS A 151 -0.01 19.45 3.02
C LYS A 151 -0.45 19.81 4.45
N GLY A 152 -0.46 18.82 5.32
CA GLY A 152 -0.74 19.02 6.73
C GLY A 152 -0.64 17.72 7.52
N ILE A 153 -0.30 17.87 8.78
CA ILE A 153 -0.14 16.75 9.69
C ILE A 153 -0.69 17.10 11.07
N ARG A 154 -1.29 16.12 11.72
CA ARG A 154 -1.67 16.15 13.13
C ARG A 154 -1.12 14.91 13.80
N VAL A 155 -0.39 15.09 14.89
CA VAL A 155 0.12 14.02 15.74
C VAL A 155 -0.49 14.17 17.13
N GLN A 156 -1.00 13.08 17.68
CA GLN A 156 -1.55 13.04 19.04
C GLN A 156 -0.92 11.89 19.79
N VAL A 157 -0.45 12.17 20.99
CA VAL A 157 0.17 11.21 21.89
C VAL A 157 -0.61 11.18 23.19
N SER A 158 -0.95 9.98 23.67
CA SER A 158 -1.74 9.78 24.88
C SER A 158 -1.13 8.71 25.77
N GLY A 159 -1.09 8.96 27.07
CA GLY A 159 -0.54 8.04 28.05
C GLY A 159 0.25 8.76 29.14
N ARG A 160 1.12 8.04 29.83
CA ARG A 160 2.02 8.56 30.88
C ARG A 160 3.25 9.21 30.24
N LEU A 161 3.06 10.43 29.74
CA LEU A 161 4.10 11.17 29.01
C LEU A 161 5.24 11.58 29.95
N GLY A 162 6.47 11.18 29.59
CA GLY A 162 7.66 11.45 30.39
C GLY A 162 7.73 10.68 31.70
N GLY A 163 6.96 9.62 31.88
CA GLY A 163 6.91 8.83 33.11
C GLY A 163 6.01 9.42 34.21
N ALA A 164 5.20 10.43 33.88
CA ALA A 164 4.28 11.03 34.86
C ALA A 164 3.27 10.01 35.40
N GLU A 165 2.86 10.15 36.64
CA GLU A 165 1.88 9.25 37.27
C GLU A 165 0.52 9.32 36.58
N MET A 166 0.07 10.53 36.28
CA MET A 166 -1.20 10.75 35.60
C MET A 166 -1.02 10.76 34.08
N SER A 167 -1.90 10.05 33.41
CA SER A 167 -1.95 10.06 31.95
C SER A 167 -2.52 11.37 31.43
N ARG A 168 -1.97 11.86 30.33
CA ARG A 168 -2.50 13.02 29.61
C ARG A 168 -2.39 12.82 28.11
N THR A 169 -3.14 13.63 27.40
CA THR A 169 -3.12 13.65 25.94
C THR A 169 -2.59 14.99 25.46
N GLU A 170 -1.56 14.94 24.61
CA GLU A 170 -1.02 16.12 23.95
C GLU A 170 -1.07 15.93 22.44
N PHE A 171 -1.32 17.01 21.69
CA PHE A 171 -1.31 16.97 20.25
C PHE A 171 -0.64 18.20 19.66
N TYR A 172 0.01 18.01 18.52
CA TYR A 172 0.52 19.08 17.68
C TYR A 172 -0.10 18.96 16.29
N ARG A 173 -0.31 20.10 15.65
CA ARG A 173 -0.83 20.17 14.29
C ARG A 173 -0.08 21.23 13.52
N GLU A 174 0.28 20.91 12.29
CA GLU A 174 0.91 21.83 11.35
C GLU A 174 0.24 21.67 9.99
N GLY A 175 -0.04 22.79 9.33
CA GLY A 175 -0.82 22.80 8.11
C GLY A 175 -2.32 22.51 8.32
N ARG A 176 -3.00 22.16 7.23
CA ARG A 176 -4.45 21.92 7.19
C ARG A 176 -4.73 20.42 7.24
N VAL A 177 -5.64 19.98 8.11
CA VAL A 177 -6.11 18.59 8.20
C VAL A 177 -7.64 18.58 8.25
N PRO A 178 -8.32 18.61 7.09
CA PRO A 178 -9.78 18.72 7.01
C PRO A 178 -10.44 17.34 7.18
N LEU A 179 -10.65 16.87 8.43
CA LEU A 179 -11.18 15.55 8.72
C LEU A 179 -12.61 15.32 8.20
N HIS A 180 -13.42 16.37 8.14
CA HIS A 180 -14.83 16.29 7.70
C HIS A 180 -15.01 16.40 6.18
N THR A 181 -13.98 16.77 5.44
CA THR A 181 -14.05 16.89 3.97
C THR A 181 -13.83 15.52 3.35
N LEU A 182 -14.83 14.98 2.67
CA LEU A 182 -14.81 13.64 2.09
C LEU A 182 -13.77 13.49 0.96
N ARG A 183 -13.62 14.52 0.12
CA ARG A 183 -12.66 14.54 -0.99
C ARG A 183 -11.19 14.62 -0.56
N ALA A 184 -10.93 15.00 0.70
CA ALA A 184 -9.58 15.11 1.21
C ALA A 184 -8.97 13.72 1.43
N ASP A 185 -7.81 13.48 0.83
CA ASP A 185 -7.03 12.26 1.06
C ASP A 185 -6.28 12.39 2.39
N ILE A 186 -6.78 11.68 3.40
CA ILE A 186 -6.23 11.69 4.75
C ILE A 186 -5.86 10.27 5.12
N ASP A 187 -4.56 10.06 5.30
CA ASP A 187 -4.01 8.83 5.82
C ASP A 187 -4.00 8.85 7.35
N TYR A 188 -4.29 7.70 7.96
CA TYR A 188 -4.38 7.54 9.41
C TYR A 188 -3.55 6.35 9.89
N GLY A 189 -2.65 6.61 10.85
CA GLY A 189 -1.84 5.59 11.48
C GLY A 189 -1.99 5.59 13.00
N PHE A 190 -1.92 4.40 13.59
CA PHE A 190 -1.92 4.20 15.02
C PHE A 190 -0.81 3.22 15.41
N TYR A 191 -0.03 3.60 16.42
CA TYR A 191 0.99 2.72 16.97
C TYR A 191 1.12 2.92 18.50
N GLU A 192 1.54 1.87 19.19
CA GLU A 192 1.75 1.91 20.65
C GLU A 192 3.24 1.79 20.99
N ALA A 193 3.77 2.79 21.68
CA ALA A 193 5.11 2.73 22.27
C ALA A 193 5.07 1.99 23.60
N ARG A 194 5.85 0.93 23.75
CA ARG A 194 6.03 0.21 25.00
C ARG A 194 7.15 0.85 25.78
N THR A 195 6.81 1.42 26.93
CA THR A 195 7.78 2.04 27.84
C THR A 195 7.81 1.30 29.17
N THR A 196 8.83 1.54 30.00
CA THR A 196 8.93 0.97 31.34
C THR A 196 7.75 1.35 32.26
N PHE A 197 7.11 2.50 32.00
CA PHE A 197 5.98 3.02 32.78
C PHE A 197 4.61 2.67 32.19
N GLY A 198 4.56 1.89 31.11
CA GLY A 198 3.32 1.50 30.44
C GLY A 198 3.33 1.76 28.96
N ARG A 199 2.14 1.80 28.34
CA ARG A 199 1.99 2.03 26.89
C ARG A 199 1.59 3.47 26.61
N ILE A 200 2.18 4.03 25.57
CA ILE A 200 1.85 5.36 25.05
C ILE A 200 1.28 5.17 23.65
N GLY A 201 0.01 5.58 23.45
CA GLY A 201 -0.63 5.52 22.14
C GLY A 201 -0.26 6.72 21.29
N VAL A 202 0.17 6.48 20.04
CA VAL A 202 0.48 7.50 19.05
C VAL A 202 -0.52 7.41 17.91
N LYS A 203 -1.21 8.52 17.62
CA LYS A 203 -2.14 8.66 16.51
C LYS A 203 -1.62 9.73 15.57
N VAL A 204 -1.56 9.42 14.29
CA VAL A 204 -1.06 10.32 13.24
C VAL A 204 -2.10 10.44 12.14
N TRP A 205 -2.37 11.67 11.69
CA TRP A 205 -3.19 12.01 10.54
C TRP A 205 -2.35 12.83 9.58
N ILE A 206 -2.22 12.38 8.35
CA ILE A 206 -1.48 13.08 7.31
C ILE A 206 -2.43 13.42 6.17
N TYR A 207 -2.49 14.70 5.82
CA TYR A 207 -3.24 15.19 4.68
C TYR A 207 -2.33 15.25 3.46
N LYS A 208 -2.59 14.39 2.48
CA LYS A 208 -1.83 14.29 1.22
C LYS A 208 -2.31 15.29 0.16
N GLY A 209 -3.56 15.70 0.25
CA GLY A 209 -4.19 16.63 -0.68
C GLY A 209 -5.63 16.24 -0.96
N ASP A 210 -6.28 16.93 -1.88
CA ASP A 210 -7.61 16.54 -2.34
C ASP A 210 -7.47 15.47 -3.42
N ALA A 211 -8.26 14.40 -3.32
CA ALA A 211 -8.36 13.41 -4.37
C ALA A 211 -9.05 14.04 -5.58
N LEU A 212 -8.44 13.88 -6.76
CA LEU A 212 -9.01 14.38 -8.02
C LEU A 212 -10.29 13.59 -8.31
N SER A 213 -11.42 14.24 -8.14
CA SER A 213 -12.74 13.60 -8.24
C SER A 213 -13.25 13.51 -9.68
N SER A 214 -12.86 14.44 -10.55
CA SER A 214 -13.33 14.49 -11.92
C SER A 214 -12.32 13.93 -12.93
N ARG A 215 -12.83 13.33 -14.00
CA ARG A 215 -12.00 12.84 -15.13
C ARG A 215 -11.21 13.99 -15.76
N SER A 216 -11.82 15.15 -15.89
CA SER A 216 -11.20 16.36 -16.43
C SER A 216 -10.01 16.84 -15.58
N GLU A 217 -10.11 16.79 -14.25
CA GLU A 217 -9.02 17.14 -13.35
C GLU A 217 -7.85 16.14 -13.41
N ARG A 218 -8.16 14.84 -13.56
CA ARG A 218 -7.14 13.80 -13.76
C ARG A 218 -6.42 13.97 -15.08
N GLU A 219 -7.14 14.27 -16.15
CA GLU A 219 -6.58 14.53 -17.47
C GLU A 219 -5.73 15.82 -17.50
N ALA A 220 -6.19 16.89 -16.82
CA ALA A 220 -5.42 18.12 -16.66
C ALA A 220 -4.14 17.91 -15.85
N ALA A 221 -4.19 17.17 -14.75
CA ALA A 221 -3.02 16.82 -13.95
C ALA A 221 -2.04 15.94 -14.72
N ALA A 222 -2.53 14.99 -15.51
CA ALA A 222 -1.69 14.15 -16.38
C ALA A 222 -1.04 14.96 -17.51
N ALA A 223 -1.75 15.95 -18.08
CA ALA A 223 -1.22 16.86 -19.08
C ALA A 223 -0.12 17.76 -18.50
N GLN A 224 -0.33 18.30 -17.29
CA GLN A 224 0.69 19.09 -16.59
C GLN A 224 1.93 18.27 -16.24
N ALA A 225 1.77 17.02 -15.80
CA ALA A 225 2.88 16.12 -15.52
C ALA A 225 3.70 15.80 -16.79
N ARG A 226 3.04 15.69 -17.96
CA ARG A 226 3.73 15.50 -19.25
C ARG A 226 4.49 16.75 -19.72
N LEU A 227 3.99 17.94 -19.42
CA LEU A 227 4.66 19.20 -19.74
C LEU A 227 5.86 19.48 -18.82
N GLY A 228 5.82 19.01 -17.57
CA GLY A 228 6.90 19.15 -16.60
C GLY A 228 7.99 18.09 -16.69
N ALA A 229 7.83 17.05 -17.48
CA ALA A 229 8.86 16.03 -17.69
C ALA A 229 9.97 16.59 -18.59
N PRO A 230 11.26 16.53 -18.17
CA PRO A 230 12.36 16.93 -19.04
C PRO A 230 12.32 16.07 -20.31
N ARG A 231 12.26 16.72 -21.48
CA ARG A 231 12.33 16.03 -22.77
C ARG A 231 13.66 15.29 -22.81
N GLY A 232 13.60 13.96 -22.75
CA GLY A 232 14.74 13.10 -23.03
C GLY A 232 15.33 13.42 -24.41
N PRO A 233 16.63 13.19 -24.62
CA PRO A 233 17.28 13.47 -25.88
C PRO A 233 16.55 12.75 -27.02
N LYS A 234 16.19 13.49 -28.07
CA LYS A 234 15.61 12.92 -29.30
C LYS A 234 16.59 11.91 -29.86
N PRO A 235 16.14 10.70 -30.25
CA PRO A 235 17.03 9.79 -30.99
C PRO A 235 17.51 10.49 -32.24
N GLY A 236 18.82 10.56 -32.39
CA GLY A 236 19.50 11.19 -33.51
C GLY A 236 19.01 10.57 -34.81
N ARG A 237 18.63 11.43 -35.74
CA ARG A 237 18.41 11.11 -37.14
C ARG A 237 19.77 10.79 -37.72
N ASP A 238 20.15 9.52 -37.76
CA ASP A 238 21.34 9.10 -38.50
C ASP A 238 21.06 9.24 -39.99
N ARG A 239 22.00 9.94 -40.61
CA ARG A 239 22.07 10.26 -41.99
C ARG A 239 22.07 8.97 -42.82
N GLU A 240 21.14 8.89 -43.76
CA GLU A 240 21.28 8.06 -44.95
C GLU A 240 22.51 8.49 -45.75
N MET A 241 23.43 7.60 -45.95
CA MET A 241 24.39 7.67 -47.03
C MET A 241 24.55 6.29 -47.68
N GLY A 242 24.25 6.27 -48.98
CA GLY A 242 24.89 5.36 -49.91
C GLY A 242 24.07 4.16 -50.41
N ALA A 243 23.52 4.38 -51.55
CA ALA A 243 23.00 3.45 -52.50
C ALA A 243 23.82 2.16 -52.73
N GLU A 244 23.12 1.04 -52.96
CA GLU A 244 23.39 0.33 -54.19
C GLU A 244 22.26 -0.67 -54.48
N SER A 245 21.75 -0.58 -55.66
CA SER A 245 20.71 -1.41 -56.25
C SER A 245 21.19 -2.83 -56.52
N VAL A 246 20.45 -3.83 -56.07
CA VAL A 246 20.42 -5.15 -56.70
C VAL A 246 18.96 -5.62 -56.79
N SER A 247 18.49 -5.65 -57.99
CA SER A 247 17.24 -6.24 -58.46
C SER A 247 17.34 -7.76 -58.40
N VAL A 248 16.39 -8.44 -57.75
CA VAL A 248 16.06 -9.83 -58.05
C VAL A 248 14.56 -10.05 -57.89
N GLU A 249 14.02 -10.47 -58.94
CA GLU A 249 12.75 -11.03 -59.38
C GLU A 249 11.69 -11.51 -58.38
N ALA A 250 10.49 -11.26 -58.88
CA ALA A 250 9.19 -11.69 -58.39
C ALA A 250 9.02 -13.21 -58.36
N GLY A 251 8.45 -13.71 -57.29
CA GLY A 251 7.88 -15.04 -57.20
C GLY A 251 6.54 -14.96 -56.49
N SER A 252 5.50 -14.94 -57.32
CA SER A 252 4.10 -15.06 -56.93
C SER A 252 3.81 -16.46 -56.41
N VAL A 253 3.27 -16.57 -55.19
CA VAL A 253 2.56 -17.78 -54.76
C VAL A 253 1.21 -17.39 -54.16
N GLU A 254 0.26 -17.92 -54.81
CA GLU A 254 -1.18 -17.89 -54.79
C GLU A 254 -1.77 -18.37 -53.44
N ALA A 255 -2.78 -17.66 -52.97
CA ALA A 255 -3.60 -18.01 -51.80
C ALA A 255 -4.66 -19.05 -52.17
N ALA A 256 -4.83 -20.06 -51.36
CA ALA A 256 -5.99 -20.93 -51.38
C ALA A 256 -6.75 -20.88 -50.05
N PRO A 257 -8.10 -20.80 -50.07
CA PRO A 257 -8.92 -20.67 -48.87
C PRO A 257 -9.22 -22.05 -48.25
N VAL A 258 -9.19 -22.13 -46.94
CA VAL A 258 -9.66 -23.33 -46.20
C VAL A 258 -11.11 -23.12 -45.80
N GLU A 259 -11.90 -24.02 -46.29
CA GLU A 259 -13.33 -24.18 -46.13
C GLU A 259 -13.71 -24.66 -44.73
N VAL A 260 -14.75 -24.03 -44.17
CA VAL A 260 -15.38 -24.38 -42.87
C VAL A 260 -16.35 -25.55 -43.16
N ALA A 261 -16.09 -26.71 -42.58
CA ALA A 261 -17.05 -27.81 -42.55
C ALA A 261 -17.87 -27.79 -41.26
N VAL A 262 -19.12 -27.46 -41.41
CA VAL A 262 -20.20 -27.71 -40.43
C VAL A 262 -20.65 -29.14 -40.63
N ALA A 263 -20.63 -29.95 -39.58
CA ALA A 263 -21.35 -31.21 -39.56
C ALA A 263 -22.31 -31.19 -38.39
N ALA A 264 -23.59 -31.19 -38.71
CA ALA A 264 -24.72 -31.44 -37.85
C ALA A 264 -25.06 -32.96 -37.88
N GLU A 265 -25.80 -33.34 -36.83
CA GLU A 265 -26.70 -34.47 -36.75
C GLU A 265 -26.15 -35.84 -36.32
N GLY A 266 -26.91 -36.38 -35.34
CA GLY A 266 -27.12 -37.81 -35.13
C GLY A 266 -27.65 -38.12 -33.75
N GLN A 267 -28.97 -38.20 -33.71
CA GLN A 267 -29.83 -38.77 -32.67
C GLN A 267 -29.56 -40.25 -32.41
N GLU A 268 -30.11 -40.67 -31.27
CA GLU A 268 -30.61 -42.02 -30.88
C GLU A 268 -29.68 -42.95 -30.09
N GLY A 269 -30.28 -43.38 -28.98
CA GLY A 269 -29.88 -44.54 -28.21
C GLY A 269 -30.06 -44.35 -26.72
#